data_4c80c8a4a9c84e5a0c4ca96eea095ab6
#
_entry.id   4c80c8a4a9c84e5a0c4ca96eea095ab6
#
_cell.length_a   1.000
_cell.length_b   1.000
_cell.length_c   1.000
_cell.angle_alpha   90.00
_cell.angle_beta   90.00
_cell.angle_gamma   90.00
#
_symmetry.space_group_name_H-M   'P 1'
#
loop_
_entity.id
_entity.type
_entity.pdbx_description
1 polymer ?
#
loop_
_entity_poly.entity_id
_entity_poly.type
_entity_poly.pdbx_seq_one_letter_code
_entity_poly.pdbx_strand_id
1 'polypeptide(L)'
;MLTAMAIGVAAVVVLTSLGDGARQYVVNRFSSLGTNLVIVFPGRSETAGFNPSTMMGETPRDLTLDDAKALTRSYNVRRIAPINVGSADVSHAGRAREVVILGTNHEMLAIRHWTLSRGRFLPPIELDRASPVAVIGNKVRNELFGAERALGKWIRIGDRRFRVIGIMGSEGRSIGVDVEDSVMIPIASAQQLFNTSSVFRILVEAKTRSSIEPVKQYIIDTLQQRHQGKRDVTVITQDAVLETFDRILGALTFAVAGIAAISLAVAGILVMNVMLVAISQRTAEIGLLKALGASPRQVVKLILTEAAILSM
;
A
#
# COMPACT_ATOMS: atom_id res chain seq x y z
N MET A 1 22.16 -35.91 -0.25
CA MET A 1 20.95 -35.92 -1.09
C MET A 1 19.76 -35.37 -0.32
N LEU A 2 19.44 -35.89 0.85
CA LEU A 2 18.40 -35.37 1.75
C LEU A 2 18.50 -33.86 2.01
N THR A 3 19.72 -33.34 2.24
CA THR A 3 19.96 -31.93 2.48
C THR A 3 19.56 -31.05 1.28
N ALA A 4 19.81 -31.48 0.05
CA ALA A 4 19.43 -30.73 -1.14
C ALA A 4 17.89 -30.69 -1.36
N MET A 5 17.21 -31.82 -1.12
CA MET A 5 15.75 -31.87 -1.13
C MET A 5 15.14 -31.05 0.00
N ALA A 6 15.67 -31.19 1.21
CA ALA A 6 15.21 -30.41 2.37
C ALA A 6 15.35 -28.90 2.16
N ILE A 7 16.48 -28.46 1.58
CA ILE A 7 16.69 -27.04 1.25
C ILE A 7 15.68 -26.56 0.22
N GLY A 8 15.41 -27.34 -0.84
CA GLY A 8 14.43 -26.96 -1.87
C GLY A 8 13.01 -26.81 -1.30
N VAL A 9 12.55 -27.78 -0.50
CA VAL A 9 11.24 -27.73 0.15
C VAL A 9 11.18 -26.61 1.19
N ALA A 10 12.22 -26.47 2.03
CA ALA A 10 12.30 -25.38 3.00
C ALA A 10 12.25 -24.00 2.35
N ALA A 11 12.95 -23.80 1.24
CA ALA A 11 12.93 -22.54 0.51
C ALA A 11 11.52 -22.18 0.00
N VAL A 12 10.76 -23.16 -0.53
CA VAL A 12 9.38 -22.94 -0.97
C VAL A 12 8.48 -22.59 0.23
N VAL A 13 8.58 -23.34 1.34
CA VAL A 13 7.76 -23.10 2.55
C VAL A 13 8.08 -21.73 3.15
N VAL A 14 9.36 -21.37 3.26
CA VAL A 14 9.77 -20.06 3.79
C VAL A 14 9.25 -18.92 2.88
N LEU A 15 9.37 -19.05 1.56
CA LEU A 15 8.93 -18.02 0.64
C LEU A 15 7.41 -17.85 0.63
N THR A 16 6.64 -18.94 0.66
CA THR A 16 5.17 -18.88 0.74
C THR A 16 4.73 -18.26 2.06
N SER A 17 5.32 -18.67 3.18
CA SER A 17 5.01 -18.10 4.50
C SER A 17 5.39 -16.63 4.59
N LEU A 18 6.53 -16.23 4.03
CA LEU A 18 6.96 -14.83 3.96
C LEU A 18 6.03 -14.01 3.05
N GLY A 19 5.61 -14.60 1.93
CA GLY A 19 4.64 -13.98 1.00
C GLY A 19 3.30 -13.72 1.66
N ASP A 20 2.75 -14.69 2.37
CA ASP A 20 1.49 -14.56 3.12
C ASP A 20 1.62 -13.53 4.26
N GLY A 21 2.74 -13.52 4.98
CA GLY A 21 3.04 -12.54 6.02
C GLY A 21 3.15 -11.13 5.46
N ALA A 22 3.85 -10.94 4.34
CA ALA A 22 3.97 -9.65 3.66
C ALA A 22 2.60 -9.18 3.13
N ARG A 23 1.81 -10.06 2.53
CA ARG A 23 0.45 -9.76 2.09
C ARG A 23 -0.44 -9.30 3.25
N GLN A 24 -0.43 -10.04 4.36
CA GLN A 24 -1.21 -9.68 5.55
C GLN A 24 -0.77 -8.34 6.15
N TYR A 25 0.52 -8.07 6.20
CA TYR A 25 1.06 -6.79 6.64
C TYR A 25 0.58 -5.64 5.75
N VAL A 26 0.64 -5.80 4.42
CA VAL A 26 0.15 -4.80 3.45
C VAL A 26 -1.35 -4.60 3.62
N VAL A 27 -2.16 -5.68 3.65
CA VAL A 27 -3.61 -5.60 3.87
C VAL A 27 -3.94 -4.84 5.15
N ASN A 28 -3.28 -5.15 6.27
CA ASN A 28 -3.52 -4.48 7.54
C ASN A 28 -3.14 -2.99 7.50
N ARG A 29 -2.04 -2.65 6.83
CA ARG A 29 -1.63 -1.25 6.64
C ARG A 29 -2.58 -0.49 5.74
N PHE A 30 -3.08 -1.12 4.67
CA PHE A 30 -4.06 -0.48 3.79
C PHE A 30 -5.45 -0.37 4.45
N SER A 31 -5.85 -1.33 5.28
CA SER A 31 -7.11 -1.24 6.03
C SER A 31 -7.12 -0.05 7.00
N SER A 32 -5.97 0.34 7.54
CA SER A 32 -5.82 1.54 8.37
C SER A 32 -5.92 2.86 7.58
N LEU A 33 -5.88 2.81 6.24
CA LEU A 33 -5.99 4.01 5.38
C LEU A 33 -7.44 4.42 5.07
N GLY A 34 -8.40 3.62 5.48
CA GLY A 34 -9.82 3.76 5.15
C GLY A 34 -10.27 2.65 4.19
N THR A 35 -11.41 2.06 4.47
CA THR A 35 -12.06 1.09 3.59
C THR A 35 -12.69 1.80 2.39
N ASN A 36 -12.69 1.15 1.21
CA ASN A 36 -13.31 1.65 -0.02
C ASN A 36 -12.70 2.96 -0.56
N LEU A 37 -11.40 3.18 -0.34
CA LEU A 37 -10.70 4.39 -0.76
C LEU A 37 -10.26 4.32 -2.22
N VAL A 38 -10.57 5.36 -2.97
CA VAL A 38 -10.10 5.63 -4.33
C VAL A 38 -9.29 6.92 -4.30
N ILE A 39 -8.07 6.88 -4.81
CA ILE A 39 -7.16 8.03 -4.83
C ILE A 39 -6.98 8.49 -6.26
N VAL A 40 -7.21 9.76 -6.50
CA VAL A 40 -7.04 10.40 -7.80
C VAL A 40 -5.79 11.29 -7.77
N PHE A 41 -4.87 11.02 -8.68
CA PHE A 41 -3.67 11.81 -8.89
C PHE A 41 -3.72 12.53 -10.24
N PRO A 42 -3.16 13.73 -10.35
CA PRO A 42 -2.92 14.36 -11.64
C PRO A 42 -1.82 13.60 -12.41
N GLY A 43 -1.90 13.63 -13.73
CA GLY A 43 -0.95 12.93 -14.61
C GLY A 43 -1.37 11.52 -14.99
N ARG A 44 -0.99 11.10 -16.21
CA ARG A 44 -1.26 9.76 -16.72
C ARG A 44 -0.07 8.84 -16.42
N SER A 45 -0.31 7.75 -15.71
CA SER A 45 0.61 6.61 -15.64
C SER A 45 0.11 5.52 -16.58
N GLU A 46 0.89 5.18 -17.59
CA GLU A 46 0.54 4.11 -18.56
C GLU A 46 0.83 2.71 -18.00
N THR A 47 1.68 2.63 -17.00
CA THR A 47 1.98 1.40 -16.27
C THR A 47 1.08 1.29 -15.06
N ALA A 48 0.42 0.16 -14.89
CA ALA A 48 -0.43 -0.19 -13.74
C ALA A 48 0.37 -0.35 -12.42
N GLY A 49 1.47 0.40 -12.25
CA GLY A 49 2.36 0.38 -11.11
C GLY A 49 2.49 1.77 -10.48
N PHE A 50 2.75 1.78 -9.19
CA PHE A 50 3.12 2.96 -8.43
C PHE A 50 4.44 3.53 -9.01
N ASN A 51 4.35 4.64 -9.74
CA ASN A 51 5.51 5.33 -10.25
C ASN A 51 5.78 6.59 -9.40
N PRO A 52 6.86 6.61 -8.61
CA PRO A 52 7.18 7.76 -7.76
C PRO A 52 7.40 9.06 -8.55
N SER A 53 7.79 8.99 -9.82
CA SER A 53 8.01 10.17 -10.65
C SER A 53 6.73 10.94 -10.99
N THR A 54 5.56 10.28 -10.97
CA THR A 54 4.26 10.97 -11.13
C THR A 54 3.87 11.77 -9.88
N MET A 55 4.54 11.56 -8.76
CA MET A 55 4.34 12.36 -7.54
C MET A 55 5.10 13.69 -7.56
N MET A 56 6.11 13.85 -8.42
CA MET A 56 6.99 15.02 -8.50
C MET A 56 7.08 15.62 -9.90
N GLY A 57 6.45 15.02 -10.92
CA GLY A 57 6.52 15.47 -12.32
C GLY A 57 5.57 16.62 -12.63
N GLU A 58 5.97 17.48 -13.55
CA GLU A 58 5.08 18.44 -14.18
C GLU A 58 3.96 17.67 -14.88
N THR A 59 2.74 17.83 -14.37
CA THR A 59 1.56 17.23 -14.97
C THR A 59 1.05 18.17 -16.06
N PRO A 60 0.58 17.64 -17.22
CA PRO A 60 0.06 18.47 -18.30
C PRO A 60 -1.12 19.35 -17.87
N ARG A 61 -1.82 18.93 -16.83
CA ARG A 61 -2.93 19.67 -16.22
C ARG A 61 -3.11 19.28 -14.77
N ASP A 62 -3.29 20.28 -13.95
CA ASP A 62 -3.54 20.14 -12.52
C ASP A 62 -5.01 19.77 -12.25
N LEU A 63 -5.23 19.00 -11.16
CA LEU A 63 -6.56 18.84 -10.59
C LEU A 63 -7.01 20.15 -9.91
N THR A 64 -8.29 20.46 -10.00
CA THR A 64 -8.88 21.68 -9.42
C THR A 64 -9.93 21.34 -8.35
N LEU A 65 -10.31 22.35 -7.54
CA LEU A 65 -11.43 22.18 -6.60
C LEU A 65 -12.77 21.94 -7.30
N ASP A 66 -12.95 22.47 -8.51
CA ASP A 66 -14.15 22.23 -9.29
C ASP A 66 -14.24 20.81 -9.82
N ASP A 67 -13.09 20.16 -10.06
CA ASP A 67 -13.03 18.73 -10.36
C ASP A 67 -13.47 17.92 -9.13
N ALA A 68 -12.95 18.26 -7.95
CA ALA A 68 -13.38 17.63 -6.70
C ALA A 68 -14.90 17.80 -6.46
N LYS A 69 -15.45 19.01 -6.67
CA LYS A 69 -16.89 19.25 -6.57
C LYS A 69 -17.70 18.43 -7.58
N ALA A 70 -17.21 18.26 -8.81
CA ALA A 70 -17.89 17.45 -9.82
C ALA A 70 -18.02 15.98 -9.38
N LEU A 71 -16.98 15.44 -8.73
CA LEU A 71 -16.98 14.05 -8.26
C LEU A 71 -17.99 13.79 -7.12
N THR A 72 -18.44 14.80 -6.37
CA THR A 72 -19.45 14.63 -5.31
C THR A 72 -20.84 14.28 -5.84
N ARG A 73 -21.10 14.50 -7.14
CA ARG A 73 -22.42 14.28 -7.73
C ARG A 73 -22.78 12.81 -7.92
N SER A 74 -21.84 11.90 -7.84
CA SER A 74 -22.10 10.47 -7.97
C SER A 74 -22.81 9.90 -6.74
N TYR A 75 -23.89 9.16 -6.96
CA TYR A 75 -24.59 8.46 -5.89
C TYR A 75 -23.70 7.45 -5.14
N ASN A 76 -22.73 6.85 -5.80
CA ASN A 76 -21.84 5.84 -5.24
C ASN A 76 -20.69 6.42 -4.41
N VAL A 77 -20.47 7.72 -4.49
CA VAL A 77 -19.49 8.45 -3.68
C VAL A 77 -20.10 8.79 -2.32
N ARG A 78 -19.38 8.48 -1.25
CA ARG A 78 -19.79 8.77 0.12
C ARG A 78 -19.19 10.09 0.62
N ARG A 79 -17.88 10.25 0.43
CA ARG A 79 -17.10 11.41 0.89
C ARG A 79 -15.98 11.74 -0.08
N ILE A 80 -15.57 12.99 -0.09
CA ILE A 80 -14.43 13.46 -0.88
C ILE A 80 -13.56 14.37 -0.02
N ALA A 81 -12.24 14.16 -0.08
CA ALA A 81 -11.27 15.06 0.52
C ALA A 81 -10.21 15.44 -0.52
N PRO A 82 -10.29 16.65 -1.10
CA PRO A 82 -9.18 17.20 -1.85
C PRO A 82 -8.02 17.52 -0.90
N ILE A 83 -6.79 17.31 -1.36
CA ILE A 83 -5.58 17.52 -0.58
C ILE A 83 -4.64 18.42 -1.34
N ASN A 84 -4.15 19.45 -0.64
CA ASN A 84 -2.98 20.22 -1.03
C ASN A 84 -1.87 20.02 0.01
N VAL A 85 -0.62 19.95 -0.40
CA VAL A 85 0.53 19.71 0.46
C VAL A 85 1.58 20.76 0.16
N GLY A 86 2.13 21.35 1.20
CA GLY A 86 3.25 22.27 1.11
C GLY A 86 3.99 22.32 2.44
N SER A 87 5.12 23.01 2.48
CA SER A 87 5.85 23.30 3.72
C SER A 87 5.84 24.79 3.99
N ALA A 88 5.72 25.15 5.26
CA ALA A 88 5.80 26.54 5.68
C ALA A 88 6.30 26.63 7.13
N ASP A 89 6.89 27.78 7.46
CA ASP A 89 7.27 28.09 8.83
C ASP A 89 6.02 28.33 9.67
N VAL A 90 5.89 27.56 10.74
CA VAL A 90 4.85 27.74 11.75
C VAL A 90 5.47 28.33 13.00
N SER A 91 4.92 29.45 13.49
CA SER A 91 5.48 30.15 14.65
C SER A 91 4.43 30.53 15.67
N HIS A 92 4.86 30.52 16.97
CA HIS A 92 4.09 30.96 18.12
C HIS A 92 5.04 31.46 19.20
N ALA A 93 4.79 32.65 19.75
CA ALA A 93 5.51 33.22 20.91
C ALA A 93 7.04 33.11 20.80
N GLY A 94 7.61 33.45 19.63
CA GLY A 94 9.06 33.45 19.39
C GLY A 94 9.66 32.08 19.06
N ARG A 95 8.89 31.01 19.10
CA ARG A 95 9.28 29.67 18.58
C ARG A 95 8.80 29.53 17.16
N ALA A 96 9.64 28.97 16.28
CA ALA A 96 9.33 28.71 14.91
C ALA A 96 9.94 27.39 14.45
N ARG A 97 9.26 26.72 13.52
CA ARG A 97 9.78 25.53 12.83
C ARG A 97 9.10 25.36 11.48
N GLU A 98 9.80 24.76 10.55
CA GLU A 98 9.21 24.33 9.30
C GLU A 98 8.36 23.07 9.53
N VAL A 99 7.14 23.08 8.99
CA VAL A 99 6.14 22.02 9.17
C VAL A 99 5.44 21.74 7.85
N VAL A 100 5.07 20.49 7.62
CA VAL A 100 4.20 20.12 6.51
C VAL A 100 2.79 20.63 6.76
N ILE A 101 2.27 21.41 5.82
CA ILE A 101 0.91 21.95 5.85
C ILE A 101 0.03 21.14 4.89
N LEU A 102 -1.04 20.60 5.45
CA LEU A 102 -2.07 19.86 4.69
C LEU A 102 -3.32 20.72 4.55
N GLY A 103 -3.57 21.18 3.33
CA GLY A 103 -4.86 21.78 2.97
C GLY A 103 -5.87 20.68 2.66
N THR A 104 -7.01 20.64 3.37
CA THR A 104 -8.05 19.65 3.16
C THR A 104 -9.41 20.14 3.67
N ASN A 105 -10.41 19.27 3.73
CA ASN A 105 -11.74 19.56 4.27
C ASN A 105 -12.06 18.70 5.51
N HIS A 106 -13.25 18.90 6.08
CA HIS A 106 -13.72 18.19 7.28
C HIS A 106 -13.89 16.68 7.08
N GLU A 107 -14.13 16.21 5.87
CA GLU A 107 -14.33 14.80 5.54
C GLU A 107 -13.04 13.96 5.67
N MET A 108 -11.88 14.62 5.63
CA MET A 108 -10.58 13.96 5.73
C MET A 108 -10.44 13.12 6.99
N LEU A 109 -10.96 13.62 8.12
CA LEU A 109 -10.91 12.91 9.41
C LEU A 109 -11.63 11.56 9.31
N ALA A 110 -12.82 11.55 8.70
CA ALA A 110 -13.63 10.34 8.56
C ALA A 110 -13.06 9.38 7.49
N ILE A 111 -12.61 9.90 6.35
CA ILE A 111 -12.01 9.08 5.27
C ILE A 111 -10.76 8.36 5.78
N ARG A 112 -9.95 9.01 6.61
CA ARG A 112 -8.68 8.47 7.12
C ARG A 112 -8.82 7.75 8.46
N HIS A 113 -10.02 7.73 9.05
CA HIS A 113 -10.29 7.20 10.40
C HIS A 113 -9.35 7.79 11.46
N TRP A 114 -8.94 9.06 11.29
CA TRP A 114 -8.08 9.73 12.24
C TRP A 114 -8.86 10.13 13.48
N THR A 115 -8.16 10.21 14.61
CA THR A 115 -8.73 10.64 15.88
C THR A 115 -8.17 11.99 16.31
N LEU A 116 -8.93 12.70 17.12
CA LEU A 116 -8.51 13.94 17.76
C LEU A 116 -8.14 13.67 19.22
N SER A 117 -7.01 14.21 19.64
CA SER A 117 -6.63 14.21 21.05
C SER A 117 -7.47 15.23 21.84
N ARG A 118 -7.65 16.42 21.27
CA ARG A 118 -8.43 17.52 21.92
C ARG A 118 -9.02 18.45 20.86
N GLY A 119 -10.15 19.10 21.19
CA GLY A 119 -10.77 20.10 20.35
C GLY A 119 -11.68 19.53 19.26
N ARG A 120 -11.75 20.17 18.11
CA ARG A 120 -12.55 19.77 16.95
C ARG A 120 -11.72 19.84 15.68
N PHE A 121 -12.10 19.05 14.68
CA PHE A 121 -11.49 19.09 13.36
C PHE A 121 -11.99 20.31 12.55
N LEU A 122 -11.54 20.41 11.29
CA LEU A 122 -11.93 21.48 10.37
C LEU A 122 -13.47 21.57 10.27
N PRO A 123 -14.03 22.78 10.20
CA PRO A 123 -15.48 22.95 10.11
C PRO A 123 -16.00 22.50 8.73
N PRO A 124 -17.28 22.07 8.64
CA PRO A 124 -17.95 21.74 7.38
C PRO A 124 -18.30 23.03 6.63
N ILE A 125 -17.34 23.55 5.88
CA ILE A 125 -17.48 24.74 5.03
C ILE A 125 -17.31 24.31 3.56
N GLU A 126 -17.76 25.15 2.64
CA GLU A 126 -17.55 24.95 1.21
C GLU A 126 -16.07 24.89 0.86
N LEU A 127 -15.71 24.09 -0.16
CA LEU A 127 -14.31 23.84 -0.51
C LEU A 127 -13.54 25.10 -0.92
N ASP A 128 -14.22 26.07 -1.49
CA ASP A 128 -13.67 27.37 -1.95
C ASP A 128 -13.64 28.46 -0.85
N ARG A 129 -14.24 28.18 0.30
CA ARG A 129 -14.26 29.14 1.41
C ARG A 129 -13.03 29.00 2.30
N ALA A 130 -12.18 30.01 2.31
CA ALA A 130 -11.06 30.07 3.26
C ALA A 130 -11.54 30.38 4.69
N SER A 131 -10.86 29.82 5.68
CA SER A 131 -11.11 30.09 7.09
C SER A 131 -9.79 30.06 7.85
N PRO A 132 -9.53 31.00 8.78
CA PRO A 132 -8.28 31.10 9.52
C PRO A 132 -8.24 30.15 10.72
N VAL A 133 -8.52 28.89 10.50
CA VAL A 133 -8.49 27.82 11.52
C VAL A 133 -7.47 26.76 11.17
N ALA A 134 -6.85 26.17 12.19
CA ALA A 134 -5.87 25.11 12.04
C ALA A 134 -6.07 23.99 13.06
N VAL A 135 -5.77 22.77 12.65
CA VAL A 135 -5.62 21.60 13.50
C VAL A 135 -4.16 21.20 13.47
N ILE A 136 -3.51 21.05 14.61
CA ILE A 136 -2.08 20.80 14.71
C ILE A 136 -1.80 19.38 15.18
N GLY A 137 -0.72 18.80 14.69
CA GLY A 137 -0.21 17.51 15.17
C GLY A 137 0.35 17.62 16.59
N ASN A 138 0.44 16.49 17.28
CA ASN A 138 0.85 16.46 18.68
C ASN A 138 2.34 16.87 18.84
N LYS A 139 3.20 16.52 17.91
CA LYS A 139 4.61 16.93 17.91
C LYS A 139 4.76 18.44 17.70
N VAL A 140 4.03 19.02 16.75
CA VAL A 140 3.97 20.46 16.51
C VAL A 140 3.48 21.19 17.76
N ARG A 141 2.44 20.67 18.43
CA ARG A 141 1.92 21.21 19.68
C ARG A 141 3.00 21.22 20.77
N ASN A 142 3.71 20.13 20.97
CA ASN A 142 4.71 20.00 22.01
C ASN A 142 5.88 20.98 21.80
N GLU A 143 6.34 21.13 20.57
CA GLU A 143 7.48 21.98 20.25
C GLU A 143 7.16 23.48 20.27
N LEU A 144 5.99 23.88 19.75
CA LEU A 144 5.62 25.31 19.73
C LEU A 144 5.05 25.81 21.06
N PHE A 145 4.26 24.99 21.75
CA PHE A 145 3.55 25.43 22.96
C PHE A 145 4.15 24.89 24.27
N GLY A 146 4.90 23.76 24.23
CA GLY A 146 5.42 23.12 25.44
C GLY A 146 4.31 22.77 26.43
N ALA A 147 4.32 23.37 27.60
CA ALA A 147 3.28 23.19 28.64
C ALA A 147 2.05 24.09 28.41
N GLU A 148 2.12 25.08 27.54
CA GLU A 148 1.01 26.02 27.31
C GLU A 148 -0.16 25.34 26.57
N ARG A 149 -1.39 25.82 26.85
CA ARG A 149 -2.60 25.36 26.19
C ARG A 149 -2.64 25.89 24.75
N ALA A 150 -2.55 25.02 23.75
CA ALA A 150 -2.56 25.42 22.33
C ALA A 150 -3.97 25.77 21.81
N LEU A 151 -5.03 25.12 22.31
CA LEU A 151 -6.39 25.34 21.83
C LEU A 151 -6.85 26.79 22.04
N GLY A 152 -7.36 27.39 20.96
CA GLY A 152 -7.84 28.76 20.94
C GLY A 152 -6.76 29.82 20.71
N LYS A 153 -5.48 29.46 20.74
CA LYS A 153 -4.35 30.35 20.47
C LYS A 153 -4.16 30.57 18.98
N TRP A 154 -3.48 31.66 18.66
CA TRP A 154 -3.10 31.99 17.30
C TRP A 154 -1.69 31.49 17.00
N ILE A 155 -1.53 30.87 15.86
CA ILE A 155 -0.23 30.53 15.23
C ILE A 155 -0.09 31.32 13.94
N ARG A 156 1.14 31.60 13.53
CA ARG A 156 1.45 32.15 12.24
C ARG A 156 1.98 31.02 11.36
N ILE A 157 1.41 30.88 10.17
CA ILE A 157 1.86 29.95 9.13
C ILE A 157 2.26 30.81 7.93
N GLY A 158 3.56 30.85 7.63
CA GLY A 158 4.09 31.78 6.63
C GLY A 158 3.71 33.23 6.96
N ASP A 159 2.96 33.87 6.09
CA ASP A 159 2.50 35.26 6.21
C ASP A 159 1.12 35.41 6.91
N ARG A 160 0.41 34.31 7.18
CA ARG A 160 -0.98 34.30 7.66
C ARG A 160 -1.13 33.82 9.09
N ARG A 161 -2.20 34.27 9.76
CA ARG A 161 -2.54 33.84 11.12
C ARG A 161 -3.69 32.84 11.12
N PHE A 162 -3.55 31.77 11.90
CA PHE A 162 -4.57 30.73 12.06
C PHE A 162 -4.84 30.47 13.54
N ARG A 163 -6.10 30.24 13.89
CA ARG A 163 -6.50 29.88 15.24
C ARG A 163 -6.48 28.36 15.40
N VAL A 164 -5.79 27.84 16.39
CA VAL A 164 -5.76 26.41 16.70
C VAL A 164 -7.10 25.99 17.27
N ILE A 165 -7.83 25.10 16.60
CA ILE A 165 -9.14 24.59 17.00
C ILE A 165 -9.12 23.13 17.41
N GLY A 166 -8.07 22.38 17.08
CA GLY A 166 -7.92 20.96 17.44
C GLY A 166 -6.47 20.52 17.47
N ILE A 167 -6.25 19.39 18.13
CA ILE A 167 -4.96 18.70 18.21
C ILE A 167 -5.22 17.26 17.80
N MET A 168 -4.43 16.75 16.84
CA MET A 168 -4.51 15.37 16.37
C MET A 168 -4.11 14.38 17.46
N GLY A 169 -4.68 13.19 17.43
CA GLY A 169 -4.23 12.05 18.20
C GLY A 169 -2.89 11.49 17.72
N SER A 170 -2.38 10.48 18.40
CA SER A 170 -1.15 9.78 18.01
C SER A 170 -1.48 8.72 16.94
N GLU A 171 -1.61 9.15 15.71
CA GLU A 171 -1.97 8.28 14.57
C GLU A 171 -0.75 7.66 13.88
N GLY A 172 0.45 8.06 14.26
CA GLY A 172 1.70 7.63 13.63
C GLY A 172 1.86 8.12 12.19
N ARG A 173 2.78 7.49 11.46
CA ARG A 173 3.01 7.78 10.03
C ARG A 173 1.92 7.15 9.18
N SER A 174 1.13 7.96 8.52
CA SER A 174 0.17 7.53 7.52
C SER A 174 0.73 7.84 6.13
N ILE A 175 0.81 6.86 5.24
CA ILE A 175 1.43 6.89 3.89
C ILE A 175 1.99 8.26 3.49
N GLY A 176 3.27 8.46 3.70
CA GLY A 176 4.03 9.61 3.22
C GLY A 176 3.90 10.91 4.03
N VAL A 177 3.01 10.98 5.02
CA VAL A 177 2.85 12.17 5.89
C VAL A 177 2.83 11.75 7.35
N ASP A 178 3.67 12.39 8.16
CA ASP A 178 3.65 12.29 9.61
C ASP A 178 2.56 13.23 10.15
N VAL A 179 1.42 12.65 10.53
CA VAL A 179 0.26 13.41 11.02
C VAL A 179 0.60 14.16 12.31
N GLU A 180 1.48 13.59 13.14
CA GLU A 180 1.92 14.23 14.39
C GLU A 180 2.81 15.46 14.12
N ASP A 181 3.49 15.48 12.97
CA ASP A 181 4.39 16.55 12.54
C ASP A 181 3.79 17.38 11.39
N SER A 182 2.51 17.58 11.40
CA SER A 182 1.81 18.34 10.36
C SER A 182 0.79 19.32 10.96
N VAL A 183 0.41 20.29 10.13
CA VAL A 183 -0.68 21.23 10.42
C VAL A 183 -1.72 21.13 9.31
N MET A 184 -2.98 20.99 9.69
CA MET A 184 -4.11 20.90 8.77
C MET A 184 -4.91 22.18 8.77
N ILE A 185 -5.17 22.72 7.58
CA ILE A 185 -5.96 23.94 7.34
C ILE A 185 -7.00 23.67 6.25
N PRO A 186 -8.06 24.48 6.14
CA PRO A 186 -9.01 24.40 5.03
C PRO A 186 -8.31 24.50 3.67
N ILE A 187 -8.76 23.71 2.70
CA ILE A 187 -8.11 23.62 1.38
C ILE A 187 -7.97 24.98 0.68
N ALA A 188 -9.00 25.83 0.72
CA ALA A 188 -8.94 27.15 0.15
C ALA A 188 -7.92 28.05 0.87
N SER A 189 -7.75 27.89 2.19
CA SER A 189 -6.71 28.60 2.96
C SER A 189 -5.31 28.16 2.55
N ALA A 190 -5.12 26.86 2.27
CA ALA A 190 -3.84 26.32 1.79
C ALA A 190 -3.53 26.82 0.36
N GLN A 191 -4.52 26.85 -0.54
CA GLN A 191 -4.35 27.41 -1.87
C GLN A 191 -3.93 28.88 -1.84
N GLN A 192 -4.54 29.66 -0.95
CA GLN A 192 -4.14 31.04 -0.76
C GLN A 192 -2.76 31.21 -0.11
N LEU A 193 -2.37 30.30 0.80
CA LEU A 193 -1.06 30.32 1.47
C LEU A 193 0.07 30.00 0.48
N PHE A 194 -0.15 29.03 -0.39
CA PHE A 194 0.83 28.57 -1.38
C PHE A 194 0.69 29.24 -2.76
N ASN A 195 -0.25 30.17 -2.90
CA ASN A 195 -0.55 30.85 -4.17
C ASN A 195 -0.75 29.87 -5.33
N THR A 196 -1.56 28.84 -5.12
CA THR A 196 -1.87 27.80 -6.12
C THR A 196 -3.37 27.57 -6.23
N SER A 197 -3.86 27.24 -7.42
CA SER A 197 -5.22 26.79 -7.67
C SER A 197 -5.31 25.27 -7.78
N SER A 198 -4.16 24.59 -7.81
CA SER A 198 -4.08 23.15 -8.00
C SER A 198 -4.44 22.38 -6.72
N VAL A 199 -4.84 21.11 -6.92
CA VAL A 199 -5.05 20.12 -5.89
C VAL A 199 -4.06 18.98 -6.13
N PHE A 200 -3.26 18.65 -5.11
CA PHE A 200 -2.23 17.63 -5.23
C PHE A 200 -2.83 16.23 -5.50
N ARG A 201 -3.95 15.92 -4.84
CA ARG A 201 -4.71 14.68 -5.03
C ARG A 201 -6.11 14.80 -4.45
N ILE A 202 -7.02 13.92 -4.90
CA ILE A 202 -8.36 13.83 -4.34
C ILE A 202 -8.57 12.43 -3.78
N LEU A 203 -8.93 12.34 -2.50
CA LEU A 203 -9.38 11.11 -1.87
C LEU A 203 -10.89 11.00 -2.05
N VAL A 204 -11.34 9.86 -2.53
CA VAL A 204 -12.76 9.56 -2.73
C VAL A 204 -13.10 8.29 -1.97
N GLU A 205 -14.05 8.36 -1.05
CA GLU A 205 -14.59 7.20 -0.36
C GLU A 205 -15.84 6.71 -1.09
N ALA A 206 -15.83 5.48 -1.59
CA ALA A 206 -16.99 4.81 -2.13
C ALA A 206 -17.92 4.33 -1.01
N LYS A 207 -19.24 4.26 -1.24
CA LYS A 207 -20.22 3.81 -0.23
C LYS A 207 -19.99 2.37 0.21
N THR A 208 -19.66 1.50 -0.74
CA THR A 208 -19.44 0.06 -0.52
C THR A 208 -18.25 -0.42 -1.34
N ARG A 209 -17.70 -1.59 -0.99
CA ARG A 209 -16.63 -2.20 -1.77
C ARG A 209 -17.04 -2.49 -3.23
N SER A 210 -18.28 -2.93 -3.45
CA SER A 210 -18.81 -3.15 -4.80
C SER A 210 -18.98 -1.87 -5.62
N SER A 211 -19.00 -0.70 -4.97
CA SER A 211 -19.08 0.60 -5.62
C SER A 211 -17.71 1.15 -6.05
N ILE A 212 -16.60 0.51 -5.69
CA ILE A 212 -15.24 1.02 -5.99
C ILE A 212 -15.02 1.11 -7.50
N GLU A 213 -15.28 0.04 -8.24
CA GLU A 213 -15.08 0.03 -9.70
C GLU A 213 -16.04 0.97 -10.44
N PRO A 214 -17.35 1.01 -10.14
CA PRO A 214 -18.24 2.05 -10.65
C PRO A 214 -17.78 3.48 -10.33
N VAL A 215 -17.28 3.74 -9.13
CA VAL A 215 -16.73 5.07 -8.74
C VAL A 215 -15.47 5.39 -9.53
N LYS A 216 -14.56 4.45 -9.69
CA LYS A 216 -13.34 4.63 -10.49
C LYS A 216 -13.67 4.99 -11.93
N GLN A 217 -14.60 4.27 -12.56
CA GLN A 217 -15.02 4.56 -13.93
C GLN A 217 -15.68 5.93 -14.03
N TYR A 218 -16.59 6.26 -13.10
CA TYR A 218 -17.21 7.57 -13.03
C TYR A 218 -16.19 8.71 -12.90
N ILE A 219 -15.16 8.54 -12.07
CA ILE A 219 -14.07 9.52 -11.90
C ILE A 219 -13.36 9.74 -13.24
N ILE A 220 -12.96 8.64 -13.90
CA ILE A 220 -12.25 8.70 -15.20
C ILE A 220 -13.11 9.44 -16.22
N ASP A 221 -14.36 9.04 -16.39
CA ASP A 221 -15.26 9.60 -17.41
C ASP A 221 -15.54 11.09 -17.14
N THR A 222 -15.82 11.44 -15.87
CA THR A 222 -16.12 12.82 -15.47
C THR A 222 -14.90 13.73 -15.69
N LEU A 223 -13.71 13.31 -15.27
CA LEU A 223 -12.51 14.11 -15.43
C LEU A 223 -12.08 14.18 -16.89
N GLN A 224 -12.20 13.11 -17.65
CA GLN A 224 -11.93 13.12 -19.08
C GLN A 224 -12.83 14.09 -19.83
N GLN A 225 -14.14 14.14 -19.53
CA GLN A 225 -15.06 15.12 -20.12
C GLN A 225 -14.68 16.56 -19.75
N ARG A 226 -14.33 16.81 -18.48
CA ARG A 226 -13.92 18.15 -18.01
C ARG A 226 -12.54 18.57 -18.54
N HIS A 227 -11.69 17.61 -18.85
CA HIS A 227 -10.34 17.81 -19.38
C HIS A 227 -10.29 17.68 -20.92
N GLN A 228 -11.35 18.11 -21.61
CA GLN A 228 -11.41 18.17 -23.08
C GLN A 228 -11.13 16.81 -23.77
N GLY A 229 -11.61 15.72 -23.19
CA GLY A 229 -11.43 14.38 -23.72
C GLY A 229 -10.08 13.73 -23.41
N LYS A 230 -9.15 14.46 -22.76
CA LYS A 230 -7.85 13.90 -22.39
C LYS A 230 -7.94 13.10 -21.11
N ARG A 231 -7.33 11.90 -21.12
CA ARG A 231 -7.17 11.08 -19.92
C ARG A 231 -5.82 11.43 -19.27
N ASP A 232 -5.83 12.43 -18.43
CA ASP A 232 -4.65 13.00 -17.75
C ASP A 232 -4.68 12.82 -16.23
N VAL A 233 -5.42 11.82 -15.76
CA VAL A 233 -5.51 11.45 -14.34
C VAL A 233 -5.22 9.96 -14.15
N THR A 234 -4.60 9.65 -13.02
CA THR A 234 -4.38 8.28 -12.55
C THR A 234 -5.28 8.00 -11.36
N VAL A 235 -6.06 6.94 -11.44
CA VAL A 235 -6.97 6.52 -10.38
C VAL A 235 -6.45 5.22 -9.77
N ILE A 236 -6.10 5.26 -8.50
CA ILE A 236 -5.55 4.11 -7.76
C ILE A 236 -6.56 3.65 -6.73
N THR A 237 -6.86 2.35 -6.73
CA THR A 237 -7.68 1.68 -5.73
C THR A 237 -6.81 0.77 -4.85
N GLN A 238 -7.29 0.46 -3.64
CA GLN A 238 -6.59 -0.49 -2.76
C GLN A 238 -6.46 -1.87 -3.41
N ASP A 239 -7.51 -2.34 -4.06
CA ASP A 239 -7.51 -3.65 -4.72
C ASP A 239 -6.46 -3.72 -5.84
N ALA A 240 -6.25 -2.66 -6.62
CA ALA A 240 -5.21 -2.61 -7.65
C ALA A 240 -3.78 -2.73 -7.10
N VAL A 241 -3.54 -2.15 -5.92
CA VAL A 241 -2.24 -2.29 -5.23
C VAL A 241 -2.04 -3.73 -4.76
N LEU A 242 -3.05 -4.31 -4.11
CA LEU A 242 -3.00 -5.70 -3.65
C LEU A 242 -2.81 -6.68 -4.80
N GLU A 243 -3.52 -6.50 -5.92
CA GLU A 243 -3.37 -7.32 -7.12
C GLU A 243 -1.93 -7.26 -7.68
N THR A 244 -1.31 -6.09 -7.66
CA THR A 244 0.09 -5.94 -8.08
C THR A 244 1.03 -6.71 -7.16
N PHE A 245 0.83 -6.65 -5.85
CA PHE A 245 1.58 -7.46 -4.89
C PHE A 245 1.38 -8.95 -5.11
N ASP A 246 0.13 -9.42 -5.27
CA ASP A 246 -0.19 -10.83 -5.51
C ASP A 246 0.47 -11.34 -6.79
N ARG A 247 0.54 -10.53 -7.85
CA ARG A 247 1.26 -10.88 -9.10
C ARG A 247 2.77 -11.01 -8.89
N ILE A 248 3.39 -10.07 -8.16
CA ILE A 248 4.83 -10.10 -7.86
C ILE A 248 5.17 -11.32 -7.01
N LEU A 249 4.42 -11.55 -5.92
CA LEU A 249 4.62 -12.70 -5.04
C LEU A 249 4.37 -14.02 -5.77
N GLY A 250 3.36 -14.08 -6.63
CA GLY A 250 3.09 -15.23 -7.49
C GLY A 250 4.26 -15.54 -8.42
N ALA A 251 4.80 -14.54 -9.11
CA ALA A 251 5.96 -14.70 -9.99
C ALA A 251 7.19 -15.22 -9.22
N LEU A 252 7.46 -14.68 -8.04
CA LEU A 252 8.55 -15.15 -7.17
C LEU A 252 8.34 -16.61 -6.73
N THR A 253 7.13 -16.96 -6.34
CA THR A 253 6.77 -18.33 -5.93
C THR A 253 6.97 -19.30 -7.08
N PHE A 254 6.54 -18.97 -8.29
CA PHE A 254 6.76 -19.80 -9.47
C PHE A 254 8.24 -19.96 -9.82
N ALA A 255 9.04 -18.89 -9.70
CA ALA A 255 10.48 -18.96 -9.92
C ALA A 255 11.18 -19.93 -8.94
N VAL A 256 10.87 -19.83 -7.65
CA VAL A 256 11.45 -20.71 -6.62
C VAL A 256 10.93 -22.14 -6.76
N ALA A 257 9.65 -22.34 -7.07
CA ALA A 257 9.11 -23.66 -7.35
C ALA A 257 9.80 -24.32 -8.56
N GLY A 258 10.11 -23.54 -9.61
CA GLY A 258 10.90 -24.01 -10.75
C GLY A 258 12.32 -24.47 -10.36
N ILE A 259 13.02 -23.68 -9.54
CA ILE A 259 14.35 -24.05 -9.03
C ILE A 259 14.28 -25.31 -8.17
N ALA A 260 13.28 -25.40 -7.29
CA ALA A 260 13.05 -26.58 -6.46
C ALA A 260 12.75 -27.84 -7.31
N ALA A 261 11.95 -27.72 -8.35
CA ALA A 261 11.65 -28.81 -9.28
C ALA A 261 12.90 -29.33 -10.01
N ILE A 262 13.77 -28.40 -10.47
CA ILE A 262 15.05 -28.77 -11.11
C ILE A 262 15.95 -29.47 -10.08
N SER A 263 16.07 -28.95 -8.88
CA SER A 263 16.86 -29.57 -7.79
C SER A 263 16.37 -30.96 -7.46
N LEU A 264 15.05 -31.15 -7.41
CA LEU A 264 14.43 -32.46 -7.16
C LEU A 264 14.71 -33.45 -8.31
N ALA A 265 14.64 -32.98 -9.56
CA ALA A 265 14.96 -33.79 -10.73
C ALA A 265 16.43 -34.26 -10.72
N VAL A 266 17.37 -33.36 -10.41
CA VAL A 266 18.80 -33.69 -10.29
C VAL A 266 19.02 -34.70 -9.16
N ALA A 267 18.40 -34.49 -7.97
CA ALA A 267 18.47 -35.44 -6.87
C ALA A 267 17.91 -36.82 -7.28
N GLY A 268 16.79 -36.87 -8.01
CA GLY A 268 16.23 -38.10 -8.53
C GLY A 268 17.17 -38.86 -9.48
N ILE A 269 17.86 -38.13 -10.39
CA ILE A 269 18.87 -38.74 -11.28
C ILE A 269 20.05 -39.31 -10.51
N LEU A 270 20.51 -38.62 -9.46
CA LEU A 270 21.61 -39.08 -8.60
C LEU A 270 21.22 -40.33 -7.84
N VAL A 271 20.01 -40.38 -7.27
CA VAL A 271 19.48 -41.61 -6.63
C VAL A 271 19.41 -42.76 -7.63
N MET A 272 18.89 -42.53 -8.82
CA MET A 272 18.81 -43.53 -9.89
C MET A 272 20.21 -44.08 -10.21
N ASN A 273 21.23 -43.23 -10.40
CA ASN A 273 22.59 -43.68 -10.70
C ASN A 273 23.20 -44.52 -9.59
N VAL A 274 23.06 -44.11 -8.32
CA VAL A 274 23.56 -44.86 -7.17
C VAL A 274 22.86 -46.24 -7.09
N MET A 275 21.53 -46.28 -7.29
CA MET A 275 20.77 -47.52 -7.25
C MET A 275 21.13 -48.44 -8.43
N LEU A 276 21.37 -47.93 -9.63
CA LEU A 276 21.82 -48.73 -10.76
C LEU A 276 23.17 -49.42 -10.45
N VAL A 277 24.12 -48.73 -9.86
CA VAL A 277 25.40 -49.29 -9.45
C VAL A 277 25.20 -50.34 -8.36
N ALA A 278 24.39 -50.06 -7.33
CA ALA A 278 24.09 -51.01 -6.25
C ALA A 278 23.42 -52.30 -6.77
N ILE A 279 22.45 -52.18 -7.70
CA ILE A 279 21.78 -53.33 -8.34
C ILE A 279 22.79 -54.15 -9.20
N SER A 280 23.69 -53.48 -9.94
CA SER A 280 24.69 -54.19 -10.76
C SER A 280 25.65 -55.01 -9.94
N GLN A 281 26.03 -54.52 -8.74
CA GLN A 281 26.92 -55.19 -7.79
C GLN A 281 26.25 -56.42 -7.12
N ARG A 282 24.88 -56.40 -6.96
CA ARG A 282 24.10 -57.45 -6.30
C ARG A 282 23.33 -58.35 -7.28
N THR A 283 23.79 -58.42 -8.55
CA THR A 283 23.08 -59.21 -9.58
C THR A 283 22.96 -60.70 -9.21
N ALA A 284 23.97 -61.26 -8.55
CA ALA A 284 23.92 -62.66 -8.09
C ALA A 284 22.86 -62.89 -7.00
N GLU A 285 22.70 -62.00 -6.05
CA GLU A 285 21.68 -62.08 -4.99
C GLU A 285 20.27 -61.96 -5.57
N ILE A 286 20.07 -61.07 -6.52
CA ILE A 286 18.80 -60.89 -7.23
C ILE A 286 18.49 -62.12 -8.09
N GLY A 287 19.51 -62.71 -8.70
CA GLY A 287 19.39 -63.99 -9.44
C GLY A 287 18.95 -65.14 -8.51
N LEU A 288 19.52 -65.25 -7.32
CA LEU A 288 19.13 -66.23 -6.31
C LEU A 288 17.68 -66.09 -5.85
N LEU A 289 17.24 -64.85 -5.56
CA LEU A 289 15.85 -64.57 -5.18
C LEU A 289 14.86 -64.98 -6.29
N LYS A 290 15.20 -64.73 -7.55
CA LYS A 290 14.39 -65.17 -8.68
C LYS A 290 14.40 -66.70 -8.84
N ALA A 291 15.53 -67.39 -8.60
CA ALA A 291 15.61 -68.85 -8.62
C ALA A 291 14.80 -69.51 -7.51
N LEU A 292 14.64 -68.82 -6.38
CA LEU A 292 13.79 -69.24 -5.28
C LEU A 292 12.30 -68.92 -5.47
N GLY A 293 11.93 -68.36 -6.65
CA GLY A 293 10.55 -68.14 -7.06
C GLY A 293 10.00 -66.74 -6.75
N ALA A 294 10.86 -65.78 -6.39
CA ALA A 294 10.40 -64.40 -6.18
C ALA A 294 9.90 -63.77 -7.50
N SER A 295 8.70 -63.21 -7.45
CA SER A 295 8.14 -62.54 -8.65
C SER A 295 8.89 -61.21 -8.94
N PRO A 296 8.96 -60.77 -10.21
CA PRO A 296 9.60 -59.53 -10.58
C PRO A 296 9.09 -58.30 -9.79
N ARG A 297 7.79 -58.29 -9.44
CA ARG A 297 7.17 -57.24 -8.64
C ARG A 297 7.68 -57.18 -7.21
N GLN A 298 7.94 -58.34 -6.59
CA GLN A 298 8.51 -58.46 -5.24
C GLN A 298 9.94 -57.93 -5.21
N VAL A 299 10.75 -58.27 -6.20
CA VAL A 299 12.13 -57.78 -6.31
C VAL A 299 12.15 -56.24 -6.50
N VAL A 300 11.31 -55.73 -7.39
CA VAL A 300 11.21 -54.28 -7.60
C VAL A 300 10.75 -53.55 -6.29
N LYS A 301 9.75 -54.12 -5.58
CA LYS A 301 9.27 -53.55 -4.33
C LYS A 301 10.36 -53.56 -3.24
N LEU A 302 11.17 -54.59 -3.16
CA LEU A 302 12.29 -54.67 -2.23
C LEU A 302 13.33 -53.59 -2.50
N ILE A 303 13.73 -53.42 -3.77
CA ILE A 303 14.70 -52.41 -4.19
C ILE A 303 14.14 -51.01 -3.96
N LEU A 304 12.86 -50.74 -4.24
CA LEU A 304 12.24 -49.43 -4.00
C LEU A 304 12.16 -49.10 -2.50
N THR A 305 11.88 -50.12 -1.62
CA THR A 305 11.87 -49.88 -0.18
C THR A 305 13.28 -49.61 0.35
N GLU A 306 14.31 -50.31 -0.16
CA GLU A 306 15.71 -50.03 0.18
C GLU A 306 16.14 -48.62 -0.27
N ALA A 307 15.76 -48.22 -1.50
CA ALA A 307 16.00 -46.88 -1.97
C ALA A 307 15.31 -45.78 -1.13
N ALA A 308 14.06 -46.05 -0.70
CA ALA A 308 13.32 -45.16 0.18
C ALA A 308 13.98 -45.00 1.57
N ILE A 309 14.48 -46.08 2.14
CA ILE A 309 15.18 -46.07 3.43
C ILE A 309 16.54 -45.35 3.30
N LEU A 310 17.26 -45.57 2.23
CA LEU A 310 18.54 -44.88 1.97
C LEU A 310 18.37 -43.40 1.64
N SER A 311 17.18 -43.00 1.23
CA SER A 311 16.85 -41.61 0.96
C SER A 311 16.36 -40.83 2.19
N MET A 312 16.03 -41.51 3.26
CA MET A 312 15.70 -40.93 4.57
C MET A 312 16.96 -40.64 5.39
#